data_69d4aa622568a2d310945cbcbeca0c49
#
_entry.id   69d4aa622568a2d310945cbcbeca0c49
#
_cell.length_a   1.000
_cell.length_b   1.000
_cell.length_c   1.000
_cell.angle_alpha   90.00
_cell.angle_beta   90.00
_cell.angle_gamma   90.00
#
_symmetry.space_group_name_H-M   'P 1'
#
loop_
_entity.id
_entity.type
_entity.pdbx_description
1 polymer ?
#
loop_
_entity_poly.entity_id
_entity_poly.type
_entity_poly.pdbx_seq_one_letter_code
_entity_poly.pdbx_strand_id
1 'polypeptide(L)'
;MQFLETLFIILLATLIGGQLSSRLNLPAVIGELLAGIIVGPAVLNIVQPNDMIKIFSDLGVILLMFLAGLESDLKILVKLLRPSFLVAVCGMIIPIIVAYATGIFFHFSQLESIFLGLTFAATSVSISVAVLQEMGRLNSKEGLTILGAAVVDDLLSILLLSVATSMIGAATAKNSAGLKLILAIFLQILYLFLLAFISVKIIPRLFKLSQKITLPASETLIAMIVIILSAWGAEMVGLSNVIGAFFTGLALSKTPAQKALKQNFTAIGYSSFIPVFFVSIGLEMSIKSIANDFLLFLLLTVGSILSKLIGAGLGAKIAGFTSSNAFLVGTGMVSRGEMALVVAQIGLSNHLLAPTAYSTVIGAVIMTTVLSPFLLKWAISHNK
;
A
#
# COMPACT_ATOMS: atom_id res chain seq x y z
N MET A 1 -7.03 29.64 -7.21
CA MET A 1 -8.19 29.12 -7.97
C MET A 1 -7.92 27.72 -8.53
N GLN A 2 -6.75 27.42 -9.07
CA GLN A 2 -6.44 26.09 -9.63
C GLN A 2 -6.66 24.89 -8.67
N PHE A 3 -6.39 25.03 -7.38
CA PHE A 3 -6.56 23.90 -6.45
C PHE A 3 -8.02 23.49 -6.24
N LEU A 4 -8.91 24.46 -6.02
CA LEU A 4 -10.36 24.17 -5.81
C LEU A 4 -10.99 23.57 -7.06
N GLU A 5 -10.61 24.03 -8.23
CA GLU A 5 -11.05 23.48 -9.51
C GLU A 5 -10.60 22.03 -9.67
N THR A 6 -9.32 21.75 -9.42
CA THR A 6 -8.76 20.39 -9.46
C THR A 6 -9.46 19.46 -8.49
N LEU A 7 -9.65 19.91 -7.24
CA LEU A 7 -10.34 19.12 -6.22
C LEU A 7 -11.79 18.84 -6.62
N PHE A 8 -12.51 19.84 -7.15
CA PHE A 8 -13.87 19.67 -7.66
C PHE A 8 -13.93 18.61 -8.76
N ILE A 9 -13.01 18.68 -9.74
CA ILE A 9 -12.96 17.71 -10.85
C ILE A 9 -12.69 16.31 -10.32
N ILE A 10 -11.73 16.14 -9.40
CA ILE A 10 -11.40 14.84 -8.79
C ILE A 10 -12.62 14.28 -8.05
N LEU A 11 -13.27 15.06 -7.19
CA LEU A 11 -14.42 14.58 -6.42
C LEU A 11 -15.61 14.25 -7.33
N LEU A 12 -15.85 15.04 -8.39
CA LEU A 12 -16.89 14.74 -9.37
C LEU A 12 -16.57 13.46 -10.15
N ALA A 13 -15.34 13.30 -10.62
CA ALA A 13 -14.89 12.11 -11.34
C ALA A 13 -14.99 10.86 -10.45
N THR A 14 -14.62 10.98 -9.18
CA THR A 14 -14.78 9.92 -8.16
C THR A 14 -16.24 9.52 -7.98
N LEU A 15 -17.12 10.51 -7.81
CA LEU A 15 -18.56 10.25 -7.64
C LEU A 15 -19.13 9.50 -8.85
N ILE A 16 -18.79 9.92 -10.05
CA ILE A 16 -19.24 9.28 -11.30
C ILE A 16 -18.62 7.90 -11.44
N GLY A 17 -17.31 7.78 -11.30
CA GLY A 17 -16.56 6.52 -11.46
C GLY A 17 -16.99 5.48 -10.41
N GLY A 18 -17.02 5.85 -9.14
CA GLY A 18 -17.46 5.00 -8.04
C GLY A 18 -18.91 4.52 -8.21
N GLN A 19 -19.82 5.44 -8.61
CA GLN A 19 -21.22 5.09 -8.87
C GLN A 19 -21.38 4.14 -10.07
N LEU A 20 -20.65 4.35 -11.15
CA LEU A 20 -20.66 3.44 -12.30
C LEU A 20 -20.12 2.06 -11.93
N SER A 21 -19.01 2.01 -11.18
CA SER A 21 -18.43 0.77 -10.68
C SER A 21 -19.42 0.00 -9.81
N SER A 22 -20.06 0.66 -8.86
CA SER A 22 -21.05 0.07 -7.97
C SER A 22 -22.28 -0.47 -8.73
N ARG A 23 -22.75 0.23 -9.78
CA ARG A 23 -23.83 -0.26 -10.65
C ARG A 23 -23.45 -1.54 -11.43
N LEU A 24 -22.17 -1.72 -11.73
CA LEU A 24 -21.65 -2.93 -12.36
C LEU A 24 -21.31 -4.02 -11.32
N ASN A 25 -21.71 -3.85 -10.06
CA ASN A 25 -21.37 -4.73 -8.95
C ASN A 25 -19.83 -4.86 -8.76
N LEU A 26 -19.08 -3.84 -9.10
CA LEU A 26 -17.63 -3.74 -8.85
C LEU A 26 -17.36 -2.88 -7.62
N PRO A 27 -16.26 -3.11 -6.87
CA PRO A 27 -15.82 -2.20 -5.84
C PRO A 27 -15.69 -0.75 -6.34
N ALA A 28 -16.10 0.23 -5.52
CA ALA A 28 -16.06 1.64 -5.89
C ALA A 28 -14.63 2.09 -6.23
N VAL A 29 -13.63 1.56 -5.51
CA VAL A 29 -12.21 1.84 -5.74
C VAL A 29 -11.77 1.61 -7.19
N ILE A 30 -12.35 0.64 -7.88
CA ILE A 30 -12.05 0.39 -9.31
C ILE A 30 -12.47 1.58 -10.16
N GLY A 31 -13.69 2.09 -9.92
CA GLY A 31 -14.19 3.26 -10.63
C GLY A 31 -13.41 4.53 -10.32
N GLU A 32 -12.93 4.68 -9.11
CA GLU A 32 -12.11 5.82 -8.67
C GLU A 32 -10.72 5.81 -9.33
N LEU A 33 -10.07 4.64 -9.39
CA LEU A 33 -8.80 4.45 -10.11
C LEU A 33 -8.95 4.76 -11.60
N LEU A 34 -9.99 4.20 -12.25
CA LEU A 34 -10.25 4.44 -13.67
C LEU A 34 -10.62 5.90 -13.94
N ALA A 35 -11.36 6.55 -13.05
CA ALA A 35 -11.64 7.98 -13.14
C ALA A 35 -10.34 8.80 -13.15
N GLY A 36 -9.37 8.45 -12.30
CA GLY A 36 -8.04 9.07 -12.28
C GLY A 36 -7.29 8.92 -13.61
N ILE A 37 -7.31 7.73 -14.22
CA ILE A 37 -6.70 7.50 -15.54
C ILE A 37 -7.38 8.36 -16.61
N ILE A 38 -8.73 8.44 -16.57
CA ILE A 38 -9.50 9.18 -17.59
C ILE A 38 -9.27 10.69 -17.47
N VAL A 39 -9.35 11.28 -16.27
CA VAL A 39 -9.17 12.74 -16.11
C VAL A 39 -7.70 13.15 -16.13
N GLY A 40 -6.80 12.19 -15.95
CA GLY A 40 -5.35 12.38 -15.88
C GLY A 40 -4.66 12.56 -17.22
N PRO A 41 -3.30 12.64 -17.19
CA PRO A 41 -2.45 12.83 -18.36
C PRO A 41 -2.56 11.70 -19.40
N ALA A 42 -3.06 10.54 -18.98
CA ALA A 42 -3.19 9.37 -19.84
C ALA A 42 -4.26 9.54 -20.92
N VAL A 43 -5.38 10.20 -20.64
CA VAL A 43 -6.54 10.30 -21.56
C VAL A 43 -6.94 11.75 -21.81
N LEU A 44 -7.63 12.38 -20.85
CA LEU A 44 -8.18 13.73 -21.06
C LEU A 44 -7.20 14.86 -20.73
N ASN A 45 -6.20 14.58 -19.91
CA ASN A 45 -5.18 15.55 -19.49
C ASN A 45 -5.78 16.83 -18.83
N ILE A 46 -6.88 16.67 -18.11
CA ILE A 46 -7.58 17.78 -17.43
C ILE A 46 -6.91 18.05 -16.09
N VAL A 47 -6.54 16.98 -15.36
CA VAL A 47 -5.91 17.05 -14.04
C VAL A 47 -4.47 16.57 -14.15
N GLN A 48 -3.54 17.40 -13.65
CA GLN A 48 -2.12 17.07 -13.56
C GLN A 48 -1.76 16.70 -12.10
N PRO A 49 -0.91 15.68 -11.88
CA PRO A 49 -0.35 15.42 -10.54
C PRO A 49 0.35 16.67 -10.01
N ASN A 50 0.12 16.99 -8.73
CA ASN A 50 0.79 18.10 -8.05
C ASN A 50 0.92 17.79 -6.54
N ASP A 51 1.74 18.59 -5.84
CA ASP A 51 2.04 18.38 -4.42
C ASP A 51 0.79 18.44 -3.52
N MET A 52 -0.22 19.25 -3.89
CA MET A 52 -1.46 19.36 -3.10
C MET A 52 -2.28 18.07 -3.21
N ILE A 53 -2.41 17.50 -4.42
CA ILE A 53 -3.07 16.21 -4.62
C ILE A 53 -2.34 15.14 -3.82
N LYS A 54 -1.00 15.16 -3.83
CA LYS A 54 -0.18 14.23 -3.05
C LYS A 54 -0.45 14.32 -1.57
N ILE A 55 -0.50 15.52 -0.98
CA ILE A 55 -0.82 15.71 0.45
C ILE A 55 -2.22 15.14 0.78
N PHE A 56 -3.23 15.41 -0.05
CA PHE A 56 -4.58 14.86 0.15
C PHE A 56 -4.59 13.34 0.00
N SER A 57 -3.83 12.81 -0.95
CA SER A 57 -3.64 11.37 -1.17
C SER A 57 -3.01 10.70 0.05
N ASP A 58 -1.94 11.26 0.60
CA ASP A 58 -1.24 10.74 1.77
C ASP A 58 -2.17 10.71 3.00
N LEU A 59 -2.97 11.77 3.21
CA LEU A 59 -4.00 11.78 4.25
C LEU A 59 -5.10 10.73 3.97
N GLY A 60 -5.45 10.53 2.71
CA GLY A 60 -6.44 9.54 2.30
C GLY A 60 -6.04 8.11 2.68
N VAL A 61 -4.80 7.73 2.37
CA VAL A 61 -4.29 6.38 2.71
C VAL A 61 -4.12 6.21 4.23
N ILE A 62 -3.67 7.24 4.94
CA ILE A 62 -3.56 7.24 6.41
C ILE A 62 -4.94 7.00 7.04
N LEU A 63 -5.99 7.71 6.60
CA LEU A 63 -7.34 7.54 7.11
C LEU A 63 -7.94 6.17 6.76
N LEU A 64 -7.69 5.68 5.55
CA LEU A 64 -8.12 4.35 5.12
C LEU A 64 -7.51 3.26 6.02
N MET A 65 -6.22 3.35 6.29
CA MET A 65 -5.54 2.36 7.12
C MET A 65 -5.90 2.48 8.61
N PHE A 66 -6.19 3.68 9.10
CA PHE A 66 -6.78 3.86 10.42
C PHE A 66 -8.13 3.15 10.54
N LEU A 67 -9.02 3.32 9.57
CA LEU A 67 -10.32 2.64 9.51
C LEU A 67 -10.15 1.11 9.46
N ALA A 68 -9.21 0.62 8.65
CA ALA A 68 -8.88 -0.80 8.60
C ALA A 68 -8.39 -1.34 9.95
N GLY A 69 -7.54 -0.58 10.65
CA GLY A 69 -7.09 -0.91 11.99
C GLY A 69 -8.24 -0.93 13.01
N LEU A 70 -9.14 0.06 12.93
CA LEU A 70 -10.30 0.20 13.80
C LEU A 70 -11.31 -0.96 13.65
N GLU A 71 -11.36 -1.58 12.49
CA GLU A 71 -12.18 -2.75 12.18
C GLU A 71 -11.49 -4.09 12.48
N SER A 72 -10.18 -4.09 12.69
CA SER A 72 -9.38 -5.31 12.85
C SER A 72 -9.39 -5.87 14.28
N ASP A 73 -9.24 -7.19 14.42
CA ASP A 73 -9.09 -7.86 15.72
C ASP A 73 -7.63 -8.25 15.99
N LEU A 74 -7.01 -7.57 16.95
CA LEU A 74 -5.62 -7.83 17.40
C LEU A 74 -5.37 -9.29 17.75
N LYS A 75 -6.32 -9.96 18.43
CA LYS A 75 -6.13 -11.36 18.85
C LYS A 75 -6.01 -12.30 17.67
N ILE A 76 -6.78 -12.05 16.62
CA ILE A 76 -6.72 -12.87 15.39
C ILE A 76 -5.45 -12.52 14.62
N LEU A 77 -5.09 -11.24 14.50
CA LEU A 77 -3.88 -10.79 13.84
C LEU A 77 -2.62 -11.45 14.43
N VAL A 78 -2.49 -11.47 15.75
CA VAL A 78 -1.36 -12.13 16.44
C VAL A 78 -1.32 -13.63 16.16
N LYS A 79 -2.47 -14.31 16.10
CA LYS A 79 -2.54 -15.73 15.74
C LYS A 79 -2.10 -16.02 14.30
N LEU A 80 -2.21 -15.03 13.42
CA LEU A 80 -1.89 -15.15 11.99
C LEU A 80 -0.48 -14.62 11.63
N LEU A 81 0.36 -14.27 12.62
CA LEU A 81 1.73 -13.79 12.36
C LEU A 81 2.58 -14.78 11.56
N ARG A 82 2.54 -16.09 11.89
CA ARG A 82 3.28 -17.11 11.14
C ARG A 82 2.79 -17.24 9.70
N PRO A 83 1.49 -17.41 9.41
CA PRO A 83 0.98 -17.34 8.04
C PRO A 83 1.39 -16.07 7.30
N SER A 84 1.23 -14.91 7.92
CA SER A 84 1.56 -13.61 7.33
C SER A 84 3.03 -13.51 6.95
N PHE A 85 3.93 -13.98 7.80
CA PHE A 85 5.37 -14.00 7.52
C PHE A 85 5.72 -14.91 6.34
N LEU A 86 5.15 -16.12 6.27
CA LEU A 86 5.37 -17.04 5.15
C LEU A 86 4.84 -16.47 3.83
N VAL A 87 3.67 -15.84 3.85
CA VAL A 87 3.07 -15.17 2.70
C VAL A 87 3.95 -14.01 2.22
N ALA A 88 4.44 -13.17 3.13
CA ALA A 88 5.32 -12.05 2.80
C ALA A 88 6.64 -12.53 2.18
N VAL A 89 7.34 -13.45 2.83
CA VAL A 89 8.65 -13.94 2.35
C VAL A 89 8.54 -14.62 0.99
N CYS A 90 7.60 -15.57 0.82
CA CYS A 90 7.41 -16.23 -0.46
C CYS A 90 6.90 -15.25 -1.53
N GLY A 91 5.98 -14.35 -1.14
CA GLY A 91 5.43 -13.30 -1.99
C GLY A 91 6.44 -12.22 -2.38
N MET A 92 7.59 -12.16 -1.75
CA MET A 92 8.69 -11.25 -2.09
C MET A 92 9.76 -11.92 -2.95
N ILE A 93 10.20 -13.12 -2.58
CA ILE A 93 11.28 -13.84 -3.26
C ILE A 93 10.93 -14.14 -4.72
N ILE A 94 9.72 -14.66 -4.99
CA ILE A 94 9.33 -15.06 -6.35
C ILE A 94 9.23 -13.86 -7.29
N PRO A 95 8.58 -12.72 -6.94
CA PRO A 95 8.62 -11.52 -7.77
C PRO A 95 10.01 -10.96 -8.03
N ILE A 96 10.91 -10.98 -7.00
CA ILE A 96 12.30 -10.55 -7.21
C ILE A 96 12.97 -11.37 -8.30
N ILE A 97 12.85 -12.70 -8.23
CA ILE A 97 13.46 -13.62 -9.22
C ILE A 97 12.89 -13.36 -10.62
N VAL A 98 11.56 -13.24 -10.74
CA VAL A 98 10.89 -13.05 -12.04
C VAL A 98 11.25 -11.70 -12.66
N ALA A 99 11.18 -10.60 -11.89
CA ALA A 99 11.50 -9.28 -12.41
C ALA A 99 13.02 -9.12 -12.69
N TYR A 100 13.89 -9.72 -11.86
CA TYR A 100 15.32 -9.82 -12.13
C TYR A 100 15.59 -10.54 -13.45
N ALA A 101 14.99 -11.73 -13.66
CA ALA A 101 15.13 -12.49 -14.90
C ALA A 101 14.61 -11.69 -16.12
N THR A 102 13.52 -10.94 -15.97
CA THR A 102 13.00 -10.04 -17.00
C THR A 102 14.03 -8.94 -17.31
N GLY A 103 14.66 -8.33 -16.31
CA GLY A 103 15.72 -7.34 -16.51
C GLY A 103 16.91 -7.90 -17.30
N ILE A 104 17.41 -9.07 -16.92
CA ILE A 104 18.50 -9.75 -17.66
C ILE A 104 18.10 -10.07 -19.09
N PHE A 105 16.86 -10.50 -19.33
CA PHE A 105 16.34 -10.77 -20.68
C PHE A 105 16.34 -9.52 -21.57
N PHE A 106 16.09 -8.34 -20.98
CA PHE A 106 16.17 -7.05 -21.68
C PHE A 106 17.57 -6.42 -21.63
N HIS A 107 18.60 -7.18 -21.33
CA HIS A 107 20.00 -6.73 -21.27
C HIS A 107 20.29 -5.63 -20.24
N PHE A 108 19.49 -5.51 -19.20
CA PHE A 108 19.79 -4.65 -18.07
C PHE A 108 21.01 -5.17 -17.32
N SER A 109 21.79 -4.30 -16.72
CA SER A 109 22.89 -4.70 -15.84
C SER A 109 22.37 -5.49 -14.64
N GLN A 110 23.25 -6.22 -13.96
CA GLN A 110 22.86 -6.98 -12.76
C GLN A 110 22.24 -6.08 -11.68
N LEU A 111 22.78 -4.89 -11.49
CA LEU A 111 22.30 -3.96 -10.47
C LEU A 111 20.93 -3.37 -10.84
N GLU A 112 20.74 -2.97 -12.09
CA GLU A 112 19.43 -2.55 -12.62
C GLU A 112 18.38 -3.65 -12.45
N SER A 113 18.73 -4.90 -12.77
CA SER A 113 17.84 -6.06 -12.65
C SER A 113 17.47 -6.35 -11.18
N ILE A 114 18.39 -6.15 -10.22
CA ILE A 114 18.12 -6.25 -8.80
C ILE A 114 17.13 -5.17 -8.38
N PHE A 115 17.32 -3.91 -8.79
CA PHE A 115 16.40 -2.81 -8.49
C PHE A 115 15.02 -3.04 -9.09
N LEU A 116 14.96 -3.57 -10.31
CA LEU A 116 13.71 -3.99 -10.93
C LEU A 116 13.00 -5.06 -10.08
N GLY A 117 13.75 -6.06 -9.61
CA GLY A 117 13.26 -7.08 -8.69
C GLY A 117 12.68 -6.50 -7.41
N LEU A 118 13.38 -5.57 -6.77
CA LEU A 118 12.93 -4.90 -5.55
C LEU A 118 11.67 -4.04 -5.78
N THR A 119 11.61 -3.33 -6.90
CA THR A 119 10.43 -2.55 -7.28
C THR A 119 9.17 -3.42 -7.33
N PHE A 120 9.28 -4.58 -7.97
CA PHE A 120 8.15 -5.51 -8.10
C PHE A 120 7.98 -6.48 -6.92
N ALA A 121 8.83 -6.46 -5.92
CA ALA A 121 8.62 -7.15 -4.65
C ALA A 121 7.62 -6.42 -3.75
N ALA A 122 7.74 -5.11 -3.64
CA ALA A 122 6.91 -4.28 -2.76
C ALA A 122 5.42 -4.39 -3.09
N THR A 123 4.55 -4.42 -2.06
CA THR A 123 3.09 -4.57 -2.17
C THR A 123 2.38 -3.32 -1.67
N SER A 124 1.27 -2.95 -2.30
CA SER A 124 0.34 -1.97 -1.74
C SER A 124 -0.80 -2.69 -1.01
N VAL A 125 -0.86 -2.53 0.29
CA VAL A 125 -1.95 -3.11 1.07
C VAL A 125 -3.24 -2.30 0.98
N SER A 126 -3.14 -0.99 0.77
CA SER A 126 -4.26 -0.05 0.85
C SER A 126 -5.40 -0.42 -0.10
N ILE A 127 -5.08 -0.83 -1.33
CA ILE A 127 -6.06 -1.24 -2.33
C ILE A 127 -6.75 -2.55 -1.95
N SER A 128 -5.97 -3.55 -1.54
CA SER A 128 -6.53 -4.83 -1.11
C SER A 128 -7.40 -4.68 0.12
N VAL A 129 -7.00 -3.82 1.07
CA VAL A 129 -7.79 -3.48 2.25
C VAL A 129 -9.11 -2.81 1.86
N ALA A 130 -9.10 -1.84 0.95
CA ALA A 130 -10.30 -1.18 0.48
C ALA A 130 -11.30 -2.17 -0.12
N VAL A 131 -10.83 -3.05 -1.01
CA VAL A 131 -11.67 -4.11 -1.61
C VAL A 131 -12.20 -5.07 -0.55
N LEU A 132 -11.36 -5.52 0.38
CA LEU A 132 -11.76 -6.44 1.45
C LEU A 132 -12.76 -5.79 2.42
N GLN A 133 -12.61 -4.49 2.73
CA GLN A 133 -13.57 -3.74 3.55
C GLN A 133 -14.92 -3.62 2.84
N GLU A 134 -14.91 -3.19 1.57
CA GLU A 134 -16.12 -3.00 0.78
C GLU A 134 -16.88 -4.33 0.59
N MET A 135 -16.15 -5.45 0.46
CA MET A 135 -16.74 -6.79 0.36
C MET A 135 -17.01 -7.46 1.72
N GLY A 136 -16.77 -6.79 2.85
CA GLY A 136 -16.99 -7.31 4.21
C GLY A 136 -16.10 -8.50 4.58
N ARG A 137 -14.93 -8.67 3.93
CA ARG A 137 -14.01 -9.81 4.10
C ARG A 137 -12.71 -9.45 4.82
N LEU A 138 -12.54 -8.21 5.30
CA LEU A 138 -11.30 -7.78 5.98
C LEU A 138 -11.01 -8.62 7.22
N ASN A 139 -12.02 -8.94 8.03
CA ASN A 139 -11.87 -9.73 9.25
C ASN A 139 -11.84 -11.25 9.02
N SER A 140 -11.87 -11.72 7.78
CA SER A 140 -11.66 -13.12 7.47
C SER A 140 -10.21 -13.54 7.77
N LYS A 141 -9.97 -14.86 7.90
CA LYS A 141 -8.63 -15.40 8.10
C LYS A 141 -7.68 -14.98 6.97
N GLU A 142 -8.17 -14.96 5.74
CA GLU A 142 -7.46 -14.54 4.53
C GLU A 142 -7.17 -13.03 4.57
N GLY A 143 -8.18 -12.21 4.86
CA GLY A 143 -8.06 -10.75 4.91
C GLY A 143 -7.02 -10.30 5.95
N LEU A 144 -7.09 -10.84 7.16
CA LEU A 144 -6.12 -10.54 8.22
C LEU A 144 -4.72 -11.10 7.93
N THR A 145 -4.62 -12.22 7.18
CA THR A 145 -3.32 -12.73 6.71
C THR A 145 -2.71 -11.82 5.66
N ILE A 146 -3.49 -11.32 4.70
CA ILE A 146 -3.05 -10.34 3.70
C ILE A 146 -2.56 -9.07 4.40
N LEU A 147 -3.34 -8.54 5.35
CA LEU A 147 -2.99 -7.34 6.10
C LEU A 147 -1.70 -7.53 6.92
N GLY A 148 -1.57 -8.64 7.64
CA GLY A 148 -0.36 -8.96 8.39
C GLY A 148 0.85 -9.21 7.50
N ALA A 149 0.66 -9.85 6.34
CA ALA A 149 1.71 -10.08 5.35
C ALA A 149 2.23 -8.75 4.76
N ALA A 150 1.34 -7.78 4.53
CA ALA A 150 1.74 -6.48 4.02
C ALA A 150 2.61 -5.69 5.03
N VAL A 151 2.28 -5.73 6.33
CA VAL A 151 3.13 -5.13 7.36
C VAL A 151 4.54 -5.75 7.36
N VAL A 152 4.64 -7.08 7.21
CA VAL A 152 5.93 -7.77 7.10
C VAL A 152 6.64 -7.43 5.80
N ASP A 153 5.90 -7.33 4.69
CA ASP A 153 6.40 -6.97 3.36
C ASP A 153 7.04 -5.57 3.36
N ASP A 154 6.40 -4.59 4.02
CA ASP A 154 6.95 -3.23 4.18
C ASP A 154 8.31 -3.24 4.91
N LEU A 155 8.39 -3.98 6.02
CA LEU A 155 9.66 -4.13 6.76
C LEU A 155 10.74 -4.76 5.89
N LEU A 156 10.43 -5.87 5.20
CA LEU A 156 11.37 -6.58 4.34
C LEU A 156 11.78 -5.73 3.13
N SER A 157 10.86 -4.98 2.53
CA SER A 157 11.14 -4.09 1.40
C SER A 157 12.17 -3.01 1.75
N ILE A 158 12.03 -2.38 2.93
CA ILE A 158 12.97 -1.36 3.40
C ILE A 158 14.34 -1.99 3.70
N LEU A 159 14.38 -3.18 4.31
CA LEU A 159 15.62 -3.91 4.55
C LEU A 159 16.36 -4.22 3.26
N LEU A 160 15.65 -4.78 2.27
CA LEU A 160 16.23 -5.13 0.97
C LEU A 160 16.68 -3.87 0.21
N LEU A 161 15.90 -2.80 0.24
CA LEU A 161 16.26 -1.51 -0.36
C LEU A 161 17.52 -0.95 0.29
N SER A 162 17.63 -1.01 1.62
CA SER A 162 18.82 -0.56 2.36
C SER A 162 20.07 -1.37 2.00
N VAL A 163 19.93 -2.68 1.81
CA VAL A 163 21.03 -3.53 1.30
C VAL A 163 21.41 -3.14 -0.12
N ALA A 164 20.44 -2.98 -1.02
CA ALA A 164 20.70 -2.64 -2.42
C ALA A 164 21.34 -1.26 -2.57
N THR A 165 20.89 -0.25 -1.82
CA THR A 165 21.51 1.09 -1.82
C THR A 165 22.91 1.08 -1.21
N SER A 166 23.15 0.21 -0.22
CA SER A 166 24.50 0.00 0.33
C SER A 166 25.45 -0.60 -0.69
N MET A 167 24.96 -1.48 -1.57
CA MET A 167 25.80 -2.04 -2.66
C MET A 167 26.23 -0.96 -3.66
N ILE A 168 25.38 0.05 -3.92
CA ILE A 168 25.73 1.21 -4.74
C ILE A 168 26.81 2.05 -4.02
N GLY A 169 26.60 2.35 -2.73
CA GLY A 169 27.50 3.16 -1.92
C GLY A 169 28.85 2.46 -1.63
N ALA A 170 28.88 1.12 -1.58
CA ALA A 170 30.12 0.36 -1.40
C ALA A 170 31.05 0.45 -2.63
N ALA A 171 30.52 0.75 -3.80
CA ALA A 171 31.34 1.07 -4.98
C ALA A 171 32.00 2.47 -4.85
N THR A 172 31.53 3.34 -3.94
CA THR A 172 31.97 4.74 -3.81
C THR A 172 32.53 5.15 -2.44
N ALA A 173 32.24 4.43 -1.33
CA ALA A 173 32.72 4.83 0.00
C ALA A 173 32.88 3.66 1.00
N LYS A 174 34.02 3.65 1.70
CA LYS A 174 34.41 2.69 2.73
C LYS A 174 33.64 2.85 4.06
N ASN A 175 33.23 1.75 4.68
CA ASN A 175 33.11 1.46 6.12
C ASN A 175 31.92 1.94 6.98
N SER A 176 30.84 2.60 6.49
CA SER A 176 29.75 2.98 7.40
C SER A 176 28.35 2.42 7.07
N ALA A 177 28.20 1.72 5.96
CA ALA A 177 26.89 1.25 5.48
C ALA A 177 26.25 0.17 6.39
N GLY A 178 27.04 -0.79 6.88
CA GLY A 178 26.54 -1.88 7.71
C GLY A 178 26.01 -1.42 9.08
N LEU A 179 26.71 -0.49 9.74
CA LEU A 179 26.27 0.04 11.04
C LEU A 179 24.99 0.87 10.93
N LYS A 180 24.87 1.68 9.87
CA LYS A 180 23.65 2.47 9.59
C LYS A 180 22.45 1.55 9.33
N LEU A 181 22.64 0.45 8.59
CA LEU A 181 21.60 -0.54 8.34
C LEU A 181 21.12 -1.20 9.64
N ILE A 182 22.04 -1.68 10.48
CA ILE A 182 21.72 -2.29 11.77
C ILE A 182 20.96 -1.29 12.65
N LEU A 183 21.40 -0.04 12.70
CA LEU A 183 20.73 1.01 13.47
C LEU A 183 19.31 1.29 12.94
N ALA A 184 19.13 1.36 11.61
CA ALA A 184 17.81 1.56 11.00
C ALA A 184 16.85 0.43 11.36
N ILE A 185 17.27 -0.84 11.21
CA ILE A 185 16.48 -2.02 11.59
C ILE A 185 16.13 -1.97 13.08
N PHE A 186 17.11 -1.66 13.93
CA PHE A 186 16.89 -1.56 15.38
C PHE A 186 15.84 -0.48 15.70
N LEU A 187 15.94 0.71 15.09
CA LEU A 187 14.98 1.80 15.29
C LEU A 187 13.57 1.42 14.80
N GLN A 188 13.45 0.72 13.69
CA GLN A 188 12.17 0.24 13.17
C GLN A 188 11.51 -0.77 14.10
N ILE A 189 12.27 -1.77 14.57
CA ILE A 189 11.78 -2.77 15.52
C ILE A 189 11.41 -2.10 16.85
N LEU A 190 12.25 -1.20 17.34
CA LEU A 190 11.99 -0.43 18.55
C LEU A 190 10.72 0.40 18.42
N TYR A 191 10.55 1.09 17.29
CA TYR A 191 9.33 1.86 17.01
C TYR A 191 8.08 0.99 17.01
N LEU A 192 8.10 -0.16 16.32
CA LEU A 192 6.95 -1.08 16.30
C LEU A 192 6.63 -1.59 17.70
N PHE A 193 7.65 -1.91 18.50
CA PHE A 193 7.45 -2.31 19.89
C PHE A 193 6.85 -1.20 20.75
N LEU A 194 7.39 0.03 20.62
CA LEU A 194 6.87 1.22 21.31
C LEU A 194 5.44 1.54 20.86
N LEU A 195 5.17 1.47 19.57
CA LEU A 195 3.85 1.71 19.00
C LEU A 195 2.84 0.68 19.52
N ALA A 196 3.20 -0.61 19.54
CA ALA A 196 2.36 -1.65 20.11
C ALA A 196 2.09 -1.44 21.62
N PHE A 197 3.13 -1.05 22.37
CA PHE A 197 3.00 -0.72 23.80
C PHE A 197 2.09 0.49 24.05
N ILE A 198 2.30 1.58 23.30
CA ILE A 198 1.50 2.80 23.35
C ILE A 198 0.05 2.48 22.96
N SER A 199 -0.14 1.68 21.91
CA SER A 199 -1.45 1.26 21.41
C SER A 199 -2.26 0.49 22.47
N VAL A 200 -1.63 -0.38 23.21
CA VAL A 200 -2.34 -1.19 24.23
C VAL A 200 -2.55 -0.46 25.56
N LYS A 201 -1.59 0.38 25.98
CA LYS A 201 -1.60 0.97 27.33
C LYS A 201 -1.93 2.47 27.37
N ILE A 202 -1.44 3.26 26.42
CA ILE A 202 -1.51 4.72 26.48
C ILE A 202 -2.75 5.24 25.76
N ILE A 203 -2.98 4.82 24.52
CA ILE A 203 -4.08 5.32 23.68
C ILE A 203 -5.44 5.10 24.35
N PRO A 204 -5.80 3.92 24.91
CA PRO A 204 -7.08 3.75 25.58
C PRO A 204 -7.27 4.62 26.83
N ARG A 205 -6.15 4.98 27.52
CA ARG A 205 -6.20 5.90 28.67
C ARG A 205 -6.42 7.35 28.24
N LEU A 206 -5.76 7.79 27.16
CA LEU A 206 -5.98 9.10 26.56
C LEU A 206 -7.42 9.30 26.16
N PHE A 207 -8.05 8.27 25.59
CA PHE A 207 -9.47 8.32 25.21
C PHE A 207 -10.44 8.34 26.41
N LYS A 208 -10.10 7.79 27.56
CA LYS A 208 -10.86 7.98 28.80
C LYS A 208 -10.78 9.43 29.32
N LEU A 209 -9.64 10.08 29.09
CA LEU A 209 -9.45 11.50 29.45
C LEU A 209 -10.19 12.43 28.49
N SER A 210 -10.33 12.06 27.19
CA SER A 210 -11.01 12.86 26.19
C SER A 210 -12.49 13.11 26.52
N GLN A 211 -13.13 12.15 27.20
CA GLN A 211 -14.53 12.28 27.66
C GLN A 211 -14.75 13.42 28.67
N LYS A 212 -13.69 13.94 29.27
CA LYS A 212 -13.74 15.11 30.15
C LYS A 212 -13.57 16.44 29.43
N ILE A 213 -13.27 16.39 28.14
CA ILE A 213 -13.04 17.59 27.31
C ILE A 213 -14.39 18.02 26.72
N THR A 214 -14.76 19.26 26.95
CA THR A 214 -16.07 19.83 26.54
C THR A 214 -16.10 20.35 25.09
N LEU A 215 -14.99 20.18 24.34
CA LEU A 215 -14.93 20.62 22.94
C LEU A 215 -15.79 19.71 22.03
N PRO A 216 -16.52 20.27 21.05
CA PRO A 216 -17.22 19.49 20.05
C PRO A 216 -16.23 18.57 19.31
N ALA A 217 -16.62 17.30 19.07
CA ALA A 217 -15.82 16.30 18.39
C ALA A 217 -14.44 16.03 19.02
N SER A 218 -14.27 16.24 20.33
CA SER A 218 -12.99 16.09 21.04
C SER A 218 -12.37 14.71 20.84
N GLU A 219 -13.16 13.63 20.86
CA GLU A 219 -12.67 12.27 20.62
C GLU A 219 -12.10 12.12 19.20
N THR A 220 -12.76 12.69 18.19
CA THR A 220 -12.29 12.66 16.80
C THR A 220 -11.02 13.48 16.61
N LEU A 221 -10.94 14.67 17.26
CA LEU A 221 -9.75 15.50 17.21
C LEU A 221 -8.53 14.81 17.86
N ILE A 222 -8.72 14.21 19.02
CA ILE A 222 -7.65 13.47 19.70
C ILE A 222 -7.23 12.26 18.87
N ALA A 223 -8.17 11.52 18.28
CA ALA A 223 -7.85 10.43 17.37
C ALA A 223 -7.00 10.92 16.20
N MET A 224 -7.40 12.04 15.55
CA MET A 224 -6.65 12.63 14.45
C MET A 224 -5.20 12.99 14.85
N ILE A 225 -5.03 13.64 16.01
CA ILE A 225 -3.71 13.98 16.54
C ILE A 225 -2.85 12.72 16.73
N VAL A 226 -3.41 11.66 17.33
CA VAL A 226 -2.69 10.41 17.58
C VAL A 226 -2.37 9.68 16.27
N ILE A 227 -3.29 9.68 15.30
CA ILE A 227 -3.08 9.10 13.96
C ILE A 227 -1.89 9.80 13.28
N ILE A 228 -1.91 11.13 13.21
CA ILE A 228 -0.87 11.91 12.54
C ILE A 228 0.48 11.73 13.26
N LEU A 229 0.50 11.75 14.59
CA LEU A 229 1.71 11.55 15.37
C LEU A 229 2.32 10.15 15.14
N SER A 230 1.48 9.11 15.10
CA SER A 230 1.94 7.75 14.86
C SER A 230 2.38 7.53 13.41
N ALA A 231 1.70 8.13 12.44
CA ALA A 231 2.08 8.09 11.03
C ALA A 231 3.43 8.80 10.81
N TRP A 232 3.58 10.01 11.34
CA TRP A 232 4.84 10.77 11.29
C TRP A 232 5.99 10.05 11.99
N GLY A 233 5.74 9.47 13.17
CA GLY A 233 6.77 8.68 13.89
C GLY A 233 7.23 7.45 13.10
N ALA A 234 6.32 6.77 12.36
CA ALA A 234 6.68 5.67 11.47
C ALA A 234 7.62 6.15 10.35
N GLU A 235 7.27 7.25 9.70
CA GLU A 235 8.06 7.85 8.62
C GLU A 235 9.47 8.26 9.09
N MET A 236 9.61 8.82 10.29
CA MET A 236 10.90 9.21 10.85
C MET A 236 11.89 8.04 11.02
N VAL A 237 11.39 6.83 11.21
CA VAL A 237 12.23 5.62 11.30
C VAL A 237 12.31 4.87 9.96
N GLY A 238 11.78 5.46 8.88
CA GLY A 238 11.79 4.88 7.54
C GLY A 238 10.74 3.77 7.33
N LEU A 239 9.70 3.69 8.17
CA LEU A 239 8.52 2.85 7.94
C LEU A 239 7.44 3.62 7.18
N SER A 240 6.57 2.90 6.51
CA SER A 240 5.37 3.51 5.90
C SER A 240 4.47 4.15 6.98
N ASN A 241 4.02 5.38 6.72
CA ASN A 241 3.11 6.13 7.59
C ASN A 241 1.78 5.38 7.83
N VAL A 242 1.35 4.55 6.89
CA VAL A 242 0.13 3.72 7.00
C VAL A 242 0.19 2.71 8.16
N ILE A 243 1.41 2.24 8.52
CA ILE A 243 1.60 1.33 9.67
C ILE A 243 1.21 2.04 10.97
N GLY A 244 1.69 3.27 11.18
CA GLY A 244 1.35 4.07 12.37
C GLY A 244 -0.16 4.30 12.50
N ALA A 245 -0.82 4.65 11.40
CA ALA A 245 -2.25 4.84 11.34
C ALA A 245 -3.03 3.55 11.64
N PHE A 246 -2.63 2.42 11.03
CA PHE A 246 -3.24 1.11 11.25
C PHE A 246 -3.18 0.67 12.72
N PHE A 247 -2.00 0.73 13.35
CA PHE A 247 -1.85 0.36 14.77
C PHE A 247 -2.62 1.29 15.70
N THR A 248 -2.75 2.57 15.37
CA THR A 248 -3.62 3.50 16.10
C THR A 248 -5.09 3.08 16.01
N GLY A 249 -5.59 2.73 14.84
CA GLY A 249 -6.92 2.18 14.66
C GLY A 249 -7.13 0.90 15.46
N LEU A 250 -6.18 -0.03 15.37
CA LEU A 250 -6.19 -1.30 16.09
C LEU A 250 -6.22 -1.10 17.63
N ALA A 251 -5.54 -0.07 18.15
CA ALA A 251 -5.58 0.29 19.55
C ALA A 251 -6.97 0.72 20.02
N LEU A 252 -7.72 1.39 19.14
CA LEU A 252 -9.04 1.93 19.41
C LEU A 252 -10.17 0.95 19.07
N SER A 253 -9.88 -0.16 18.39
CA SER A 253 -10.87 -1.14 17.92
C SER A 253 -11.73 -1.76 19.03
N LYS A 254 -11.23 -1.81 20.27
CA LYS A 254 -11.95 -2.36 21.43
C LYS A 254 -12.35 -1.30 22.46
N THR A 255 -12.27 -0.03 22.11
CA THR A 255 -12.70 1.07 22.99
C THR A 255 -14.18 1.40 22.79
N PRO A 256 -14.86 1.98 23.79
CA PRO A 256 -16.24 2.45 23.63
C PRO A 256 -16.41 3.50 22.52
N ALA A 257 -15.35 4.26 22.21
CA ALA A 257 -15.34 5.29 21.15
C ALA A 257 -15.30 4.72 19.74
N GLN A 258 -15.01 3.43 19.55
CA GLN A 258 -14.81 2.79 18.24
C GLN A 258 -15.94 3.08 17.25
N LYS A 259 -17.21 2.96 17.66
CA LYS A 259 -18.35 3.17 16.77
C LYS A 259 -18.47 4.63 16.31
N ALA A 260 -18.31 5.59 17.23
CA ALA A 260 -18.36 7.02 16.90
C ALA A 260 -17.18 7.42 16.01
N LEU A 261 -15.97 6.98 16.34
CA LEU A 261 -14.79 7.22 15.53
C LEU A 261 -14.93 6.63 14.12
N LYS A 262 -15.43 5.39 14.00
CA LYS A 262 -15.69 4.79 12.69
C LYS A 262 -16.63 5.66 11.86
N GLN A 263 -17.77 6.12 12.41
CA GLN A 263 -18.72 6.97 11.69
C GLN A 263 -18.07 8.28 11.24
N ASN A 264 -17.39 8.99 12.16
CA ASN A 264 -16.79 10.29 11.88
C ASN A 264 -15.67 10.19 10.86
N PHE A 265 -14.74 9.22 11.03
CA PHE A 265 -13.63 9.05 10.10
C PHE A 265 -14.05 8.46 8.75
N THR A 266 -15.10 7.65 8.69
CA THR A 266 -15.70 7.23 7.41
C THR A 266 -16.27 8.45 6.67
N ALA A 267 -17.01 9.32 7.36
CA ALA A 267 -17.55 10.53 6.75
C ALA A 267 -16.44 11.46 6.24
N ILE A 268 -15.41 11.75 7.05
CA ILE A 268 -14.29 12.61 6.67
C ILE A 268 -13.47 11.96 5.54
N GLY A 269 -13.10 10.69 5.69
CA GLY A 269 -12.23 9.97 4.77
C GLY A 269 -12.85 9.80 3.39
N TYR A 270 -14.03 9.19 3.34
CA TYR A 270 -14.68 8.87 2.06
C TYR A 270 -15.36 10.05 1.36
N SER A 271 -15.60 11.18 2.06
CA SER A 271 -16.11 12.38 1.40
C SER A 271 -15.02 13.22 0.70
N SER A 272 -13.75 13.05 1.05
CA SER A 272 -12.71 14.00 0.60
C SER A 272 -11.36 13.36 0.30
N PHE A 273 -10.76 12.61 1.24
CA PHE A 273 -9.35 12.21 1.16
C PHE A 273 -9.12 10.86 0.49
N ILE A 274 -9.89 9.83 0.86
CA ILE A 274 -9.73 8.47 0.32
C ILE A 274 -10.00 8.42 -1.19
N PRO A 275 -11.04 9.08 -1.73
CA PRO A 275 -11.24 9.17 -3.16
C PRO A 275 -10.11 9.85 -3.90
N VAL A 276 -9.53 10.92 -3.33
CA VAL A 276 -8.38 11.61 -3.94
C VAL A 276 -7.17 10.68 -4.00
N PHE A 277 -6.96 9.84 -2.98
CA PHE A 277 -5.90 8.82 -2.98
C PHE A 277 -6.05 7.85 -4.16
N PHE A 278 -7.24 7.29 -4.39
CA PHE A 278 -7.42 6.35 -5.50
C PHE A 278 -7.32 7.01 -6.87
N VAL A 279 -7.87 8.20 -7.03
CA VAL A 279 -7.75 8.99 -8.27
C VAL A 279 -6.28 9.35 -8.53
N SER A 280 -5.52 9.74 -7.50
CA SER A 280 -4.11 10.14 -7.66
C SER A 280 -3.24 9.02 -8.23
N ILE A 281 -3.50 7.77 -7.87
CA ILE A 281 -2.82 6.60 -8.47
C ILE A 281 -3.07 6.55 -9.98
N GLY A 282 -4.32 6.77 -10.40
CA GLY A 282 -4.68 6.81 -11.83
C GLY A 282 -4.03 7.95 -12.59
N LEU A 283 -3.83 9.12 -11.94
CA LEU A 283 -3.18 10.29 -12.56
C LEU A 283 -1.71 10.05 -12.92
N GLU A 284 -1.02 9.15 -12.28
CA GLU A 284 0.39 8.83 -12.55
C GLU A 284 0.60 8.01 -13.83
N MET A 285 -0.48 7.50 -14.44
CA MET A 285 -0.38 6.66 -15.64
C MET A 285 0.05 7.47 -16.87
N SER A 286 0.99 6.92 -17.67
CA SER A 286 1.43 7.48 -18.95
C SER A 286 1.36 6.45 -20.08
N ILE A 287 0.43 6.66 -21.03
CA ILE A 287 0.25 5.75 -22.17
C ILE A 287 1.44 5.83 -23.14
N LYS A 288 2.03 7.02 -23.32
CA LYS A 288 3.17 7.21 -24.24
C LYS A 288 4.37 6.34 -23.86
N SER A 289 4.65 6.22 -22.56
CA SER A 289 5.77 5.40 -22.06
C SER A 289 5.55 3.91 -22.27
N ILE A 290 4.31 3.45 -22.14
CA ILE A 290 3.92 2.06 -22.36
C ILE A 290 4.11 1.66 -23.84
N ALA A 291 3.78 2.55 -24.77
CA ALA A 291 3.86 2.27 -26.20
C ALA A 291 5.30 2.06 -26.70
N ASN A 292 6.28 2.72 -26.08
CA ASN A 292 7.68 2.65 -26.50
C ASN A 292 8.32 1.29 -26.22
N ASP A 293 8.03 0.67 -25.05
CA ASP A 293 8.61 -0.61 -24.61
C ASP A 293 7.50 -1.58 -24.21
N PHE A 294 6.55 -1.82 -25.13
CA PHE A 294 5.34 -2.61 -24.85
C PHE A 294 5.64 -4.03 -24.38
N LEU A 295 6.66 -4.69 -24.91
CA LEU A 295 7.02 -6.05 -24.50
C LEU A 295 7.54 -6.08 -23.08
N LEU A 296 8.40 -5.13 -22.69
CA LEU A 296 8.89 -4.98 -21.32
C LEU A 296 7.71 -4.71 -20.35
N PHE A 297 6.84 -3.75 -20.72
CA PHE A 297 5.62 -3.45 -19.96
C PHE A 297 4.75 -4.70 -19.74
N LEU A 298 4.49 -5.46 -20.80
CA LEU A 298 3.65 -6.66 -20.75
C LEU A 298 4.26 -7.73 -19.83
N LEU A 299 5.56 -8.04 -20.03
CA LEU A 299 6.24 -9.06 -19.23
C LEU A 299 6.36 -8.66 -17.77
N LEU A 300 6.63 -7.39 -17.46
CA LEU A 300 6.65 -6.89 -16.09
C LEU A 300 5.25 -6.95 -15.45
N THR A 301 4.21 -6.55 -16.17
CA THR A 301 2.83 -6.58 -15.66
C THR A 301 2.38 -8.01 -15.39
N VAL A 302 2.43 -8.88 -16.40
CA VAL A 302 1.97 -10.28 -16.27
C VAL A 302 2.87 -11.06 -15.32
N GLY A 303 4.19 -10.91 -15.44
CA GLY A 303 5.17 -11.55 -14.57
C GLY A 303 4.98 -11.15 -13.11
N SER A 304 4.71 -9.86 -12.83
CA SER A 304 4.45 -9.37 -11.47
C SER A 304 3.16 -9.94 -10.88
N ILE A 305 2.09 -9.98 -11.66
CA ILE A 305 0.81 -10.55 -11.21
C ILE A 305 1.00 -12.02 -10.88
N LEU A 306 1.52 -12.80 -11.83
CA LEU A 306 1.68 -14.25 -11.68
C LEU A 306 2.66 -14.60 -10.56
N SER A 307 3.81 -13.93 -10.50
CA SER A 307 4.84 -14.20 -9.48
C SER A 307 4.35 -13.90 -8.07
N LYS A 308 3.61 -12.81 -7.86
CA LYS A 308 3.06 -12.46 -6.54
C LYS A 308 1.91 -13.40 -6.16
N LEU A 309 1.00 -13.69 -7.09
CA LEU A 309 -0.08 -14.64 -6.89
C LEU A 309 0.46 -16.03 -6.50
N ILE A 310 1.45 -16.53 -7.24
CA ILE A 310 2.08 -17.82 -6.97
C ILE A 310 2.87 -17.75 -5.65
N GLY A 311 3.69 -16.72 -5.46
CA GLY A 311 4.56 -16.59 -4.29
C GLY A 311 3.78 -16.49 -3.00
N ALA A 312 2.88 -15.52 -2.91
CA ALA A 312 2.06 -15.34 -1.71
C ALA A 312 1.08 -16.51 -1.52
N GLY A 313 0.54 -17.05 -2.62
CA GLY A 313 -0.30 -18.25 -2.60
C GLY A 313 0.45 -19.49 -2.07
N LEU A 314 1.67 -19.73 -2.49
CA LEU A 314 2.53 -20.79 -1.96
C LEU A 314 2.82 -20.59 -0.47
N GLY A 315 3.16 -19.36 -0.05
CA GLY A 315 3.34 -19.03 1.36
C GLY A 315 2.10 -19.35 2.20
N ALA A 316 0.91 -19.00 1.69
CA ALA A 316 -0.36 -19.35 2.34
C ALA A 316 -0.59 -20.87 2.35
N LYS A 317 -0.26 -21.57 1.26
CA LYS A 317 -0.38 -23.04 1.21
C LYS A 317 0.52 -23.73 2.21
N ILE A 318 1.78 -23.30 2.33
CA ILE A 318 2.74 -23.78 3.35
C ILE A 318 2.23 -23.49 4.77
N ALA A 319 1.53 -22.37 4.95
CA ALA A 319 0.90 -22.00 6.22
C ALA A 319 -0.37 -22.80 6.54
N GLY A 320 -0.79 -23.74 5.68
CA GLY A 320 -1.92 -24.65 5.88
C GLY A 320 -3.28 -24.12 5.39
N PHE A 321 -3.31 -23.13 4.50
CA PHE A 321 -4.54 -22.72 3.83
C PHE A 321 -4.96 -23.73 2.74
N THR A 322 -6.26 -23.83 2.48
CA THR A 322 -6.77 -24.57 1.31
C THR A 322 -6.29 -23.92 0.02
N SER A 323 -6.33 -24.62 -1.09
CA SER A 323 -5.89 -24.05 -2.39
C SER A 323 -6.71 -22.84 -2.79
N SER A 324 -8.02 -22.83 -2.54
CA SER A 324 -8.91 -21.70 -2.81
C SER A 324 -8.55 -20.48 -1.93
N ASN A 325 -8.36 -20.67 -0.63
CA ASN A 325 -7.96 -19.59 0.28
C ASN A 325 -6.55 -19.09 0.01
N ALA A 326 -5.61 -19.97 -0.36
CA ALA A 326 -4.26 -19.61 -0.77
C ALA A 326 -4.26 -18.76 -2.05
N PHE A 327 -5.11 -19.09 -3.01
CA PHE A 327 -5.32 -18.28 -4.21
C PHE A 327 -5.88 -16.89 -3.86
N LEU A 328 -6.87 -16.81 -2.96
CA LEU A 328 -7.40 -15.53 -2.48
C LEU A 328 -6.33 -14.67 -1.78
N VAL A 329 -5.50 -15.29 -0.92
CA VAL A 329 -4.37 -14.59 -0.30
C VAL A 329 -3.37 -14.12 -1.36
N GLY A 330 -3.05 -14.97 -2.34
CA GLY A 330 -2.18 -14.61 -3.47
C GLY A 330 -2.69 -13.42 -4.25
N THR A 331 -3.99 -13.40 -4.61
CA THR A 331 -4.60 -12.27 -5.33
C THR A 331 -4.62 -10.99 -4.51
N GLY A 332 -4.81 -11.09 -3.19
CA GLY A 332 -4.78 -9.95 -2.29
C GLY A 332 -3.41 -9.29 -2.14
N MET A 333 -2.34 -9.98 -2.54
CA MET A 333 -0.97 -9.45 -2.50
C MET A 333 -0.47 -8.94 -3.86
N VAL A 334 -1.30 -8.95 -4.91
CA VAL A 334 -0.88 -8.57 -6.28
C VAL A 334 -0.64 -7.07 -6.44
N SER A 335 -1.41 -6.21 -5.75
CA SER A 335 -1.33 -4.75 -5.90
C SER A 335 0.05 -4.19 -5.59
N ARG A 336 0.49 -3.21 -6.38
CA ARG A 336 1.71 -2.43 -6.14
C ARG A 336 1.31 -1.00 -5.78
N GLY A 337 2.13 -0.27 -5.04
CA GLY A 337 1.80 1.08 -4.60
C GLY A 337 3.01 1.97 -4.38
N GLU A 338 2.86 2.88 -3.43
CA GLU A 338 3.84 3.93 -3.12
C GLU A 338 5.26 3.39 -2.92
N MET A 339 5.44 2.26 -2.24
CA MET A 339 6.77 1.69 -2.03
C MET A 339 7.44 1.25 -3.32
N ALA A 340 6.70 0.68 -4.28
CA ALA A 340 7.24 0.33 -5.59
C ALA A 340 7.67 1.59 -6.37
N LEU A 341 6.88 2.68 -6.28
CA LEU A 341 7.21 3.96 -6.91
C LEU A 341 8.47 4.57 -6.27
N VAL A 342 8.59 4.53 -4.94
CA VAL A 342 9.78 5.02 -4.22
C VAL A 342 11.03 4.24 -4.62
N VAL A 343 10.97 2.90 -4.70
CA VAL A 343 12.10 2.06 -5.12
C VAL A 343 12.49 2.39 -6.56
N ALA A 344 11.53 2.50 -7.48
CA ALA A 344 11.77 2.89 -8.86
C ALA A 344 12.40 4.28 -8.98
N GLN A 345 11.93 5.26 -8.18
CA GLN A 345 12.47 6.61 -8.14
C GLN A 345 13.93 6.64 -7.63
N ILE A 346 14.25 5.84 -6.62
CA ILE A 346 15.63 5.68 -6.15
C ILE A 346 16.51 5.08 -7.27
N GLY A 347 15.99 4.11 -8.02
CA GLY A 347 16.66 3.56 -9.21
C GLY A 347 16.95 4.62 -10.25
N LEU A 348 15.98 5.49 -10.56
CA LEU A 348 16.16 6.60 -11.50
C LEU A 348 17.18 7.63 -10.99
N SER A 349 17.06 8.06 -9.72
CA SER A 349 17.91 9.09 -9.12
C SER A 349 19.39 8.66 -9.02
N ASN A 350 19.65 7.35 -8.92
CA ASN A 350 20.99 6.78 -8.89
C ASN A 350 21.48 6.30 -10.26
N HIS A 351 20.80 6.71 -11.35
CA HIS A 351 21.14 6.35 -12.74
C HIS A 351 21.16 4.83 -13.01
N LEU A 352 20.41 4.05 -12.21
CA LEU A 352 20.25 2.60 -12.38
C LEU A 352 19.12 2.24 -13.35
N LEU A 353 18.17 3.13 -13.54
CA LEU A 353 17.11 2.99 -14.53
C LEU A 353 17.18 4.14 -15.50
N ALA A 354 17.22 3.83 -16.80
CA ALA A 354 17.07 4.84 -17.83
C ALA A 354 15.67 5.48 -17.74
N PRO A 355 15.48 6.78 -18.05
CA PRO A 355 14.17 7.44 -17.97
C PRO A 355 13.03 6.73 -18.73
N THR A 356 13.36 6.12 -19.87
CA THR A 356 12.41 5.33 -20.67
C THR A 356 11.98 4.06 -19.93
N ALA A 357 12.93 3.28 -19.42
CA ALA A 357 12.67 2.08 -18.63
C ALA A 357 11.90 2.41 -17.35
N TYR A 358 12.27 3.49 -16.63
CA TYR A 358 11.55 3.97 -15.46
C TYR A 358 10.06 4.20 -15.77
N SER A 359 9.76 4.92 -16.85
CA SER A 359 8.37 5.20 -17.21
C SER A 359 7.57 3.93 -17.54
N THR A 360 8.19 2.94 -18.18
CA THR A 360 7.59 1.63 -18.46
C THR A 360 7.35 0.83 -17.18
N VAL A 361 8.29 0.87 -16.24
CA VAL A 361 8.19 0.25 -14.91
C VAL A 361 7.02 0.86 -14.13
N ILE A 362 6.91 2.19 -14.08
CA ILE A 362 5.79 2.88 -13.43
C ILE A 362 4.45 2.48 -14.07
N GLY A 363 4.38 2.43 -15.40
CA GLY A 363 3.19 1.96 -16.11
C GLY A 363 2.78 0.54 -15.70
N ALA A 364 3.74 -0.38 -15.57
CA ALA A 364 3.49 -1.75 -15.13
C ALA A 364 3.04 -1.81 -13.65
N VAL A 365 3.62 -1.00 -12.77
CA VAL A 365 3.20 -0.86 -11.37
C VAL A 365 1.73 -0.40 -11.29
N ILE A 366 1.37 0.66 -12.01
CA ILE A 366 0.01 1.18 -12.04
C ILE A 366 -0.96 0.15 -12.64
N MET A 367 -0.57 -0.53 -13.73
CA MET A 367 -1.43 -1.55 -14.34
C MET A 367 -1.70 -2.72 -13.40
N THR A 368 -0.70 -3.21 -12.66
CA THR A 368 -0.91 -4.26 -11.63
C THR A 368 -1.86 -3.78 -10.53
N THR A 369 -1.76 -2.51 -10.16
CA THR A 369 -2.62 -1.85 -9.18
C THR A 369 -4.07 -1.80 -9.65
N VAL A 370 -4.30 -1.38 -10.90
CA VAL A 370 -5.63 -1.32 -11.51
C VAL A 370 -6.26 -2.71 -11.66
N LEU A 371 -5.46 -3.72 -12.02
CA LEU A 371 -5.97 -5.08 -12.23
C LEU A 371 -6.22 -5.84 -10.92
N SER A 372 -5.50 -5.51 -9.84
CA SER A 372 -5.58 -6.26 -8.58
C SER A 372 -6.97 -6.29 -7.93
N PRO A 373 -7.77 -5.21 -7.91
CA PRO A 373 -9.13 -5.24 -7.37
C PRO A 373 -10.06 -6.20 -8.13
N PHE A 374 -9.91 -6.29 -9.45
CA PHE A 374 -10.70 -7.23 -10.26
C PHE A 374 -10.36 -8.68 -9.92
N LEU A 375 -9.04 -8.97 -9.81
CA LEU A 375 -8.56 -10.31 -9.45
C LEU A 375 -9.02 -10.71 -8.06
N LEU A 376 -8.88 -9.80 -7.09
CA LEU A 376 -9.26 -10.04 -5.71
C LEU A 376 -10.77 -10.24 -5.58
N LYS A 377 -11.59 -9.39 -6.21
CA LYS A 377 -13.03 -9.56 -6.25
C LYS A 377 -13.42 -10.90 -6.86
N TRP A 378 -12.83 -11.27 -8.00
CA TRP A 378 -13.07 -12.56 -8.65
C TRP A 378 -12.73 -13.72 -7.72
N ALA A 379 -11.58 -13.67 -7.04
CA ALA A 379 -11.17 -14.69 -6.08
C ALA A 379 -12.15 -14.80 -4.90
N ILE A 380 -12.63 -13.67 -4.35
CA ILE A 380 -13.60 -13.65 -3.24
C ILE A 380 -14.94 -14.26 -3.69
N SER A 381 -15.42 -13.94 -4.90
CA SER A 381 -16.71 -14.42 -5.40
C SER A 381 -16.72 -15.92 -5.71
N HIS A 382 -15.56 -16.52 -6.02
CA HIS A 382 -15.41 -17.95 -6.31
C HIS A 382 -14.91 -18.77 -5.11
N ASN A 383 -14.58 -18.11 -4.00
CA ASN A 383 -14.17 -18.76 -2.76
C ASN A 383 -15.41 -18.97 -1.85
N LYS A 384 -16.16 -20.05 -2.15
CA LYS A 384 -17.30 -20.50 -1.33
C LYS A 384 -16.84 -21.39 -0.18
#